data_8d013b8672411eb1746d47cab5959a64
#
_entry.id   8d013b8672411eb1746d47cab5959a64
#
_cell.length_a   1.000
_cell.length_b   1.000
_cell.length_c   1.000
_cell.angle_alpha   90.00
_cell.angle_beta   90.00
_cell.angle_gamma   90.00
#
_symmetry.space_group_name_H-M   'P 1'
#
loop_
_entity.id
_entity.type
_entity.pdbx_description
1 polymer ?
#
loop_
_entity_poly.entity_id
_entity_poly.type
_entity_poly.pdbx_seq_one_letter_code
_entity_poly.pdbx_strand_id
1 'polypeptide(L)'
;MHSWSTPVVPSVPGDGVPLRLFDTAGGEAREVAPGPVARMYVCGITPYDTTHLGHAATYLTFDLVYRQLLDAGHEVHYVQNTTDVDDPLFERAERDGVDWQELGDRETDRFREDMEALRVLPPRDYVAATETIDEVVEMVAELLERGHAYCIDPAVDGYSDVYYRHGATEEFGYESGYDDDEMAAAFAERGGDPDRTGKEHPLDALLWRVNRPGEPAWPSPWGAGRPGWHIECSAIARNRLGMEFDIQGGGSDLAFPHHEFSAAHAEAATGEAPFARFYVHAAMIGLDGVKMSKSLGNLVRVQALREEGVDPALIRLGLFAGHYRVDRSWSGELLEAARLRYDTWNRAVARGAGADSAAAITALRERLADDLDTPGALAVIDAWAEATLGGDEADPAAGVAVATALDALLGIPSTAA
;
A
#
# COMPACT_ATOMS: atom_id res chain seq x y z
N MET A 1 -1.57 -16.89 -4.71
CA MET A 1 -1.61 -16.51 -6.15
C MET A 1 -0.22 -16.11 -6.67
N HIS A 2 -0.01 -15.89 -8.00
CA HIS A 2 1.27 -15.40 -8.53
C HIS A 2 1.32 -13.87 -8.55
N SER A 3 2.53 -13.33 -8.40
CA SER A 3 2.79 -11.90 -8.51
C SER A 3 3.12 -11.52 -9.97
N TRP A 4 3.43 -10.25 -10.22
CA TRP A 4 3.90 -9.75 -11.53
C TRP A 4 5.41 -9.89 -11.68
N SER A 5 5.95 -9.60 -12.89
CA SER A 5 7.37 -9.74 -13.18
C SER A 5 8.21 -8.75 -12.39
N THR A 6 9.35 -9.22 -11.86
CA THR A 6 10.30 -8.35 -11.15
C THR A 6 11.12 -7.54 -12.13
N PRO A 7 11.07 -6.21 -12.12
CA PRO A 7 11.98 -5.41 -12.92
C PRO A 7 13.42 -5.57 -12.40
N VAL A 8 14.39 -5.49 -13.31
CA VAL A 8 15.80 -5.47 -12.91
C VAL A 8 16.07 -4.17 -12.16
N VAL A 9 16.62 -4.28 -10.95
CA VAL A 9 17.09 -3.16 -10.15
C VAL A 9 18.62 -3.15 -10.22
N PRO A 10 19.24 -2.15 -10.88
CA PRO A 10 20.70 -2.09 -10.98
C PRO A 10 21.31 -1.73 -9.62
N SER A 11 22.56 -2.15 -9.40
CA SER A 11 23.31 -1.75 -8.20
C SER A 11 23.90 -0.36 -8.38
N VAL A 12 23.73 0.49 -7.40
CA VAL A 12 24.31 1.84 -7.36
C VAL A 12 25.58 1.80 -6.49
N PRO A 13 26.75 2.26 -6.99
CA PRO A 13 27.96 2.29 -6.18
C PRO A 13 27.84 3.13 -4.91
N GLY A 14 28.57 2.74 -3.86
CA GLY A 14 28.56 3.37 -2.54
C GLY A 14 27.55 2.73 -1.60
N ASP A 15 27.53 3.19 -0.37
CA ASP A 15 26.66 2.66 0.68
C ASP A 15 25.32 3.39 0.66
N GLY A 16 24.21 2.64 0.86
CA GLY A 16 22.90 3.21 1.07
C GLY A 16 22.79 3.95 2.40
N VAL A 17 21.79 4.78 2.55
CA VAL A 17 21.50 5.54 3.76
C VAL A 17 20.39 4.84 4.54
N PRO A 18 20.51 4.71 5.89
CA PRO A 18 19.44 4.15 6.71
C PRO A 18 18.12 4.90 6.50
N LEU A 19 17.07 4.16 6.20
CA LEU A 19 15.75 4.72 5.91
C LEU A 19 15.09 5.22 7.20
N ARG A 20 14.57 6.44 7.17
CA ARG A 20 13.68 7.01 8.17
C ARG A 20 12.28 7.14 7.58
N LEU A 21 11.26 6.77 8.32
CA LEU A 21 9.86 6.92 7.92
C LEU A 21 9.05 7.53 9.06
N PHE A 22 8.05 8.30 8.70
CA PHE A 22 7.05 8.75 9.65
C PHE A 22 6.19 7.55 10.06
N ASP A 23 6.16 7.29 11.36
CA ASP A 23 5.33 6.28 11.97
C ASP A 23 4.02 6.92 12.48
N THR A 24 2.89 6.48 11.96
CA THR A 24 1.58 7.03 12.35
C THR A 24 1.31 6.80 13.83
N ALA A 25 1.60 5.60 14.35
CA ALA A 25 1.42 5.28 15.76
C ALA A 25 2.31 6.12 16.68
N GLY A 26 3.58 6.33 16.28
CA GLY A 26 4.53 7.14 17.05
C GLY A 26 4.37 8.64 16.86
N GLY A 27 3.69 9.09 15.79
CA GLY A 27 3.53 10.51 15.47
C GLY A 27 4.81 11.25 15.06
N GLU A 28 5.89 10.51 14.76
CA GLU A 28 7.19 11.07 14.41
C GLU A 28 7.94 10.26 13.34
N ALA A 29 8.88 10.91 12.66
CA ALA A 29 9.80 10.24 11.76
C ALA A 29 10.97 9.64 12.52
N ARG A 30 11.17 8.32 12.40
CA ARG A 30 12.23 7.58 13.06
C ARG A 30 12.90 6.59 12.12
N GLU A 31 14.09 6.13 12.47
CA GLU A 31 14.85 5.18 11.67
C GLU A 31 14.16 3.80 11.65
N VAL A 32 13.99 3.25 10.45
CA VAL A 32 13.60 1.85 10.26
C VAL A 32 14.87 1.02 10.36
N ALA A 33 15.04 0.33 11.48
CA ALA A 33 16.19 -0.51 11.77
C ALA A 33 15.82 -2.00 11.68
N PRO A 34 15.57 -2.53 10.46
CA PRO A 34 15.21 -3.94 10.29
C PRO A 34 16.44 -4.83 10.52
N GLY A 35 16.19 -6.13 10.70
CA GLY A 35 17.25 -7.13 10.62
C GLY A 35 17.80 -7.28 9.19
N PRO A 36 18.58 -8.35 8.92
CA PRO A 36 19.07 -8.64 7.56
C PRO A 36 17.94 -8.76 6.52
N VAL A 37 16.76 -9.19 6.95
CA VAL A 37 15.53 -9.27 6.15
C VAL A 37 14.53 -8.28 6.72
N ALA A 38 14.23 -7.22 5.98
CA ALA A 38 13.16 -6.29 6.29
C ALA A 38 11.79 -6.94 5.94
N ARG A 39 10.85 -6.92 6.88
CA ARG A 39 9.53 -7.53 6.72
C ARG A 39 8.47 -6.45 6.54
N MET A 40 7.80 -6.44 5.40
CA MET A 40 6.83 -5.42 5.04
C MET A 40 5.51 -6.05 4.59
N TYR A 41 4.40 -5.63 5.19
CA TYR A 41 3.04 -5.92 4.76
C TYR A 41 2.39 -4.67 4.21
N VAL A 42 1.82 -4.74 3.02
CA VAL A 42 1.03 -3.64 2.45
C VAL A 42 -0.34 -4.15 2.08
N CYS A 43 -1.38 -3.52 2.61
CA CYS A 43 -2.75 -3.89 2.26
C CYS A 43 -3.01 -3.73 0.77
N GLY A 44 -3.62 -4.75 0.18
CA GLY A 44 -3.92 -4.83 -1.23
C GLY A 44 -5.23 -4.14 -1.62
N ILE A 45 -5.68 -4.41 -2.82
CA ILE A 45 -6.94 -3.89 -3.36
C ILE A 45 -8.10 -4.86 -3.15
N THR A 46 -9.33 -4.33 -3.10
CA THR A 46 -10.53 -5.09 -3.43
C THR A 46 -10.74 -4.99 -4.94
N PRO A 47 -10.62 -6.10 -5.70
CA PRO A 47 -10.50 -6.09 -7.16
C PRO A 47 -11.89 -6.00 -7.85
N TYR A 48 -12.59 -4.88 -7.69
CA TYR A 48 -13.91 -4.63 -8.32
C TYR A 48 -13.89 -3.48 -9.32
N ASP A 49 -12.79 -2.74 -9.40
CA ASP A 49 -12.55 -1.68 -10.38
C ASP A 49 -11.05 -1.55 -10.67
N THR A 50 -10.73 -1.11 -11.87
CA THR A 50 -9.36 -0.96 -12.36
C THR A 50 -8.55 0.00 -11.48
N THR A 51 -7.23 -0.20 -11.44
CA THR A 51 -6.26 0.63 -10.72
C THR A 51 -6.38 2.11 -11.07
N HIS A 52 -6.68 2.94 -10.11
CA HIS A 52 -6.64 4.40 -10.27
C HIS A 52 -5.36 5.00 -9.65
N LEU A 53 -5.10 6.27 -9.91
CA LEU A 53 -3.88 6.95 -9.45
C LEU A 53 -3.72 6.97 -7.93
N GLY A 54 -4.81 6.89 -7.15
CA GLY A 54 -4.73 6.71 -5.69
C GLY A 54 -4.03 5.41 -5.32
N HIS A 55 -4.46 4.28 -5.91
CA HIS A 55 -3.78 2.99 -5.74
C HIS A 55 -2.32 3.07 -6.20
N ALA A 56 -2.07 3.64 -7.39
CA ALA A 56 -0.71 3.79 -7.90
C ALA A 56 0.18 4.58 -6.94
N ALA A 57 -0.32 5.68 -6.35
CA ALA A 57 0.43 6.48 -5.39
C ALA A 57 0.81 5.68 -4.14
N THR A 58 -0.11 4.87 -3.62
CA THR A 58 0.15 3.99 -2.47
C THR A 58 1.26 2.98 -2.81
N TYR A 59 1.10 2.20 -3.88
CA TYR A 59 2.08 1.16 -4.22
C TYR A 59 3.43 1.72 -4.69
N LEU A 60 3.46 2.90 -5.31
CA LEU A 60 4.70 3.60 -5.62
C LEU A 60 5.42 4.10 -4.37
N THR A 61 4.70 4.49 -3.32
CA THR A 61 5.30 4.82 -2.03
C THR A 61 6.02 3.62 -1.43
N PHE A 62 5.37 2.44 -1.40
CA PHE A 62 5.99 1.23 -0.86
C PHE A 62 7.03 0.61 -1.79
N ASP A 63 6.96 0.85 -3.10
CA ASP A 63 8.05 0.55 -4.03
C ASP A 63 9.31 1.37 -3.69
N LEU A 64 9.16 2.65 -3.34
CA LEU A 64 10.28 3.45 -2.87
C LEU A 64 10.85 2.93 -1.53
N VAL A 65 9.98 2.58 -0.56
CA VAL A 65 10.42 1.93 0.69
C VAL A 65 11.26 0.68 0.38
N TYR A 66 10.75 -0.18 -0.49
CA TYR A 66 11.43 -1.41 -0.91
C TYR A 66 12.81 -1.10 -1.51
N ARG A 67 12.88 -0.14 -2.44
CA ARG A 67 14.13 0.25 -3.12
C ARG A 67 15.15 0.84 -2.15
N GLN A 68 14.72 1.69 -1.19
CA GLN A 68 15.63 2.23 -0.18
C GLN A 68 16.17 1.13 0.75
N LEU A 69 15.35 0.17 1.14
CA LEU A 69 15.78 -0.98 1.94
C LEU A 69 16.80 -1.86 1.18
N LEU A 70 16.57 -2.09 -0.13
CA LEU A 70 17.53 -2.82 -0.97
C LEU A 70 18.86 -2.05 -1.10
N ASP A 71 18.81 -0.73 -1.33
CA ASP A 71 20.01 0.11 -1.45
C ASP A 71 20.79 0.18 -0.12
N ALA A 72 20.08 0.12 1.02
CA ALA A 72 20.68 -0.01 2.34
C ALA A 72 21.23 -1.41 2.66
N GLY A 73 21.10 -2.37 1.76
CA GLY A 73 21.68 -3.71 1.85
C GLY A 73 20.82 -4.77 2.53
N HIS A 74 19.52 -4.50 2.73
CA HIS A 74 18.59 -5.48 3.29
C HIS A 74 17.96 -6.36 2.20
N GLU A 75 17.72 -7.62 2.51
CA GLU A 75 16.67 -8.39 1.83
C GLU A 75 15.31 -7.85 2.25
N VAL A 76 14.30 -7.92 1.37
CA VAL A 76 12.94 -7.49 1.71
C VAL A 76 11.96 -8.65 1.52
N HIS A 77 11.29 -9.02 2.60
CA HIS A 77 10.14 -9.92 2.56
C HIS A 77 8.87 -9.09 2.52
N TYR A 78 8.43 -8.79 1.31
CA TYR A 78 7.21 -8.03 1.05
C TYR A 78 6.03 -9.00 0.86
N VAL A 79 4.96 -8.77 1.61
CA VAL A 79 3.68 -9.47 1.54
C VAL A 79 2.59 -8.48 1.19
N GLN A 80 1.76 -8.84 0.23
CA GLN A 80 0.57 -8.07 -0.18
C GLN A 80 -0.60 -9.01 -0.39
N ASN A 81 -1.80 -8.61 0.04
CA ASN A 81 -3.00 -9.37 -0.24
C ASN A 81 -3.78 -8.82 -1.45
N THR A 82 -4.81 -9.57 -1.83
CA THR A 82 -5.96 -9.11 -2.61
C THR A 82 -7.20 -9.51 -1.84
N THR A 83 -8.07 -8.54 -1.53
CA THR A 83 -9.35 -8.79 -0.87
C THR A 83 -10.38 -9.19 -1.93
N ASP A 84 -10.30 -10.44 -2.37
CA ASP A 84 -11.12 -11.02 -3.45
C ASP A 84 -12.46 -11.59 -2.96
N VAL A 85 -12.83 -11.28 -1.72
CA VAL A 85 -14.11 -11.64 -1.11
C VAL A 85 -14.61 -10.49 -0.24
N ASP A 86 -15.42 -9.58 -0.84
CA ASP A 86 -15.92 -8.40 -0.14
C ASP A 86 -17.22 -7.88 -0.77
N ASP A 87 -18.04 -7.19 0.01
CA ASP A 87 -19.35 -6.66 -0.43
C ASP A 87 -19.24 -5.79 -1.69
N PRO A 88 -18.30 -4.83 -1.84
CA PRO A 88 -18.15 -4.03 -3.05
C PRO A 88 -17.90 -4.84 -4.32
N LEU A 89 -17.22 -5.99 -4.21
CA LEU A 89 -16.99 -6.89 -5.34
C LEU A 89 -18.30 -7.58 -5.77
N PHE A 90 -19.08 -8.07 -4.80
CA PHE A 90 -20.36 -8.72 -5.07
C PHE A 90 -21.40 -7.76 -5.66
N GLU A 91 -21.54 -6.57 -5.07
CA GLU A 91 -22.43 -5.51 -5.55
C GLU A 91 -22.09 -5.11 -6.99
N ARG A 92 -20.80 -5.01 -7.29
CA ARG A 92 -20.33 -4.70 -8.64
C ARG A 92 -20.62 -5.82 -9.62
N ALA A 93 -20.39 -7.06 -9.25
CA ALA A 93 -20.65 -8.23 -10.08
C ALA A 93 -22.15 -8.38 -10.38
N GLU A 94 -23.02 -8.21 -9.37
CA GLU A 94 -24.46 -8.22 -9.52
C GLU A 94 -24.95 -7.11 -10.45
N ARG A 95 -24.48 -5.88 -10.25
CA ARG A 95 -24.82 -4.72 -11.08
C ARG A 95 -24.46 -4.93 -12.55
N ASP A 96 -23.28 -5.50 -12.79
CA ASP A 96 -22.74 -5.70 -14.14
C ASP A 96 -23.21 -7.04 -14.76
N GLY A 97 -23.90 -7.89 -13.99
CA GLY A 97 -24.43 -9.18 -14.44
C GLY A 97 -23.35 -10.20 -14.79
N VAL A 98 -22.23 -10.18 -14.05
CA VAL A 98 -21.07 -11.07 -14.23
C VAL A 98 -20.82 -11.90 -12.97
N ASP A 99 -20.08 -12.99 -13.12
CA ASP A 99 -19.61 -13.75 -11.96
C ASP A 99 -18.58 -12.94 -11.16
N TRP A 100 -18.67 -12.97 -9.83
CA TRP A 100 -17.80 -12.19 -8.96
C TRP A 100 -16.34 -12.66 -8.98
N GLN A 101 -16.09 -13.97 -9.14
CA GLN A 101 -14.74 -14.53 -9.26
C GLN A 101 -14.11 -14.10 -10.59
N GLU A 102 -14.84 -14.22 -11.69
CA GLU A 102 -14.38 -13.74 -13.01
C GLU A 102 -14.11 -12.23 -13.01
N LEU A 103 -14.91 -11.45 -12.27
CA LEU A 103 -14.65 -10.02 -12.10
C LEU A 103 -13.37 -9.79 -11.30
N GLY A 104 -13.23 -10.44 -10.14
CA GLY A 104 -12.07 -10.33 -9.25
C GLY A 104 -10.76 -10.71 -9.95
N ASP A 105 -10.74 -11.84 -10.65
CA ASP A 105 -9.59 -12.32 -11.41
C ASP A 105 -9.17 -11.32 -12.48
N ARG A 106 -10.14 -10.82 -13.27
CA ARG A 106 -9.89 -9.85 -14.33
C ARG A 106 -9.32 -8.53 -13.81
N GLU A 107 -9.88 -7.99 -12.74
CA GLU A 107 -9.40 -6.72 -12.17
C GLU A 107 -8.05 -6.90 -11.44
N THR A 108 -7.79 -8.08 -10.87
CA THR A 108 -6.48 -8.43 -10.31
C THR A 108 -5.41 -8.55 -11.41
N ASP A 109 -5.74 -9.13 -12.55
CA ASP A 109 -4.80 -9.20 -13.68
C ASP A 109 -4.47 -7.80 -14.22
N ARG A 110 -5.46 -6.92 -14.35
CA ARG A 110 -5.26 -5.52 -14.73
C ARG A 110 -4.37 -4.77 -13.73
N PHE A 111 -4.59 -5.00 -12.43
CA PHE A 111 -3.74 -4.44 -11.39
C PHE A 111 -2.27 -4.89 -11.57
N ARG A 112 -2.03 -6.19 -11.82
CA ARG A 112 -0.68 -6.72 -12.09
C ARG A 112 -0.03 -6.07 -13.29
N GLU A 113 -0.78 -5.92 -14.41
CA GLU A 113 -0.30 -5.24 -15.61
C GLU A 113 0.09 -3.78 -15.35
N ASP A 114 -0.70 -3.07 -14.54
CA ASP A 114 -0.41 -1.68 -14.18
C ASP A 114 0.81 -1.57 -13.26
N MET A 115 0.95 -2.47 -12.26
CA MET A 115 2.13 -2.51 -11.38
C MET A 115 3.40 -2.87 -12.15
N GLU A 116 3.33 -3.82 -13.07
CA GLU A 116 4.45 -4.17 -13.94
C GLU A 116 4.86 -3.00 -14.84
N ALA A 117 3.90 -2.34 -15.48
CA ALA A 117 4.16 -1.17 -16.30
C ALA A 117 4.77 0.00 -15.50
N LEU A 118 4.29 0.22 -14.30
CA LEU A 118 4.84 1.20 -13.37
C LEU A 118 6.19 0.77 -12.75
N ARG A 119 6.72 -0.43 -13.07
CA ARG A 119 7.96 -0.98 -12.52
C ARG A 119 7.98 -1.08 -10.99
N VAL A 120 6.80 -1.32 -10.39
CA VAL A 120 6.68 -1.60 -8.95
C VAL A 120 7.30 -2.95 -8.67
N LEU A 121 8.12 -3.04 -7.62
CA LEU A 121 8.72 -4.31 -7.18
C LEU A 121 7.62 -5.22 -6.62
N PRO A 122 7.53 -6.47 -7.09
CA PRO A 122 6.45 -7.37 -6.70
C PRO A 122 6.60 -7.86 -5.26
N PRO A 123 5.49 -8.17 -4.56
CA PRO A 123 5.56 -8.89 -3.31
C PRO A 123 6.13 -10.30 -3.52
N ARG A 124 6.89 -10.78 -2.55
CA ARG A 124 7.32 -12.17 -2.47
C ARG A 124 6.14 -13.10 -2.29
N ASP A 125 5.21 -12.70 -1.40
CA ASP A 125 3.96 -13.41 -1.18
C ASP A 125 2.79 -12.48 -1.58
N TYR A 126 2.14 -12.81 -2.70
CA TYR A 126 0.91 -12.16 -3.15
C TYR A 126 -0.24 -13.13 -2.89
N VAL A 127 -1.15 -12.77 -1.99
CA VAL A 127 -2.09 -13.70 -1.35
C VAL A 127 -3.53 -13.25 -1.53
N ALA A 128 -4.38 -14.10 -2.11
CA ALA A 128 -5.83 -13.85 -2.13
C ALA A 128 -6.44 -14.16 -0.75
N ALA A 129 -7.40 -13.36 -0.31
CA ALA A 129 -8.13 -13.62 0.93
C ALA A 129 -8.82 -14.99 0.88
N THR A 130 -9.36 -15.37 -0.28
CA THR A 130 -9.99 -16.69 -0.49
C THR A 130 -9.02 -17.87 -0.37
N GLU A 131 -7.71 -17.66 -0.55
CA GLU A 131 -6.69 -18.70 -0.32
C GLU A 131 -6.36 -18.93 1.16
N THR A 132 -6.86 -18.08 2.08
CA THR A 132 -6.48 -18.05 3.49
C THR A 132 -7.65 -18.22 4.45
N ILE A 133 -8.78 -18.71 3.96
CA ILE A 133 -10.00 -18.91 4.78
C ILE A 133 -9.73 -19.78 6.03
N ASP A 134 -8.99 -20.87 5.87
CA ASP A 134 -8.66 -21.75 7.00
C ASP A 134 -7.81 -21.01 8.05
N GLU A 135 -6.87 -20.16 7.62
CA GLU A 135 -6.03 -19.34 8.51
C GLU A 135 -6.88 -18.30 9.28
N VAL A 136 -7.89 -17.72 8.62
CA VAL A 136 -8.83 -16.81 9.27
C VAL A 136 -9.69 -17.57 10.30
N VAL A 137 -10.22 -18.74 9.94
CA VAL A 137 -11.00 -19.57 10.85
C VAL A 137 -10.20 -19.95 12.09
N GLU A 138 -8.92 -20.28 11.94
CA GLU A 138 -8.02 -20.56 13.08
C GLU A 138 -7.88 -19.33 13.99
N MET A 139 -7.61 -18.14 13.43
CA MET A 139 -7.46 -16.91 14.22
C MET A 139 -8.76 -16.53 14.93
N VAL A 140 -9.92 -16.66 14.29
CA VAL A 140 -11.22 -16.40 14.92
C VAL A 140 -11.47 -17.39 16.07
N ALA A 141 -11.06 -18.65 15.93
CA ALA A 141 -11.16 -19.63 17.01
C ALA A 141 -10.27 -19.25 18.21
N GLU A 142 -9.02 -18.84 17.97
CA GLU A 142 -8.11 -18.33 18.99
C GLU A 142 -8.73 -17.14 19.77
N LEU A 143 -9.34 -16.18 19.07
CA LEU A 143 -10.00 -15.02 19.67
C LEU A 143 -11.21 -15.41 20.54
N LEU A 144 -12.01 -16.37 20.07
CA LEU A 144 -13.16 -16.91 20.83
C LEU A 144 -12.69 -17.66 22.08
N GLU A 145 -11.68 -18.53 21.99
CA GLU A 145 -11.12 -19.27 23.12
C GLU A 145 -10.57 -18.35 24.20
N ARG A 146 -9.98 -17.22 23.81
CA ARG A 146 -9.46 -16.20 24.73
C ARG A 146 -10.54 -15.27 25.29
N GLY A 147 -11.77 -15.35 24.79
CA GLY A 147 -12.88 -14.49 25.20
C GLY A 147 -12.80 -13.08 24.58
N HIS A 148 -12.00 -12.88 23.55
CA HIS A 148 -11.84 -11.61 22.82
C HIS A 148 -12.84 -11.45 21.67
N ALA A 149 -13.63 -12.48 21.40
CA ALA A 149 -14.71 -12.49 20.43
C ALA A 149 -15.97 -13.14 21.00
N TYR A 150 -17.08 -12.96 20.32
CA TYR A 150 -18.37 -13.55 20.70
C TYR A 150 -19.25 -13.76 19.47
N CYS A 151 -20.24 -14.67 19.58
CA CYS A 151 -21.26 -14.89 18.57
C CYS A 151 -22.51 -14.10 18.90
N ILE A 152 -23.13 -13.47 17.91
CA ILE A 152 -24.50 -12.92 18.04
C ILE A 152 -25.48 -14.06 18.32
N ASP A 153 -26.42 -13.84 19.24
CA ASP A 153 -27.50 -14.80 19.50
C ASP A 153 -28.40 -14.91 18.26
N PRO A 154 -28.54 -16.10 17.65
CA PRO A 154 -29.40 -16.29 16.49
C PRO A 154 -30.87 -15.98 16.74
N ALA A 155 -31.30 -15.86 18.00
CA ALA A 155 -32.64 -15.39 18.33
C ALA A 155 -32.89 -13.93 17.92
N VAL A 156 -31.84 -13.15 17.67
CA VAL A 156 -31.95 -11.74 17.24
C VAL A 156 -32.50 -11.64 15.81
N ASP A 157 -31.90 -12.37 14.87
CA ASP A 157 -32.25 -12.28 13.43
C ASP A 157 -32.03 -13.60 12.65
N GLY A 158 -31.68 -14.67 13.34
CA GLY A 158 -31.44 -15.98 12.73
C GLY A 158 -29.98 -16.26 12.36
N TYR A 159 -29.04 -15.32 12.63
CA TYR A 159 -27.64 -15.47 12.25
C TYR A 159 -26.72 -15.33 13.48
N SER A 160 -25.72 -16.21 13.56
CA SER A 160 -24.69 -16.23 14.62
C SER A 160 -23.38 -15.62 14.12
N ASP A 161 -23.41 -14.40 13.61
CA ASP A 161 -22.18 -13.72 13.19
C ASP A 161 -21.21 -13.57 14.38
N VAL A 162 -19.90 -13.66 14.08
CA VAL A 162 -18.85 -13.54 15.10
C VAL A 162 -18.25 -12.14 15.06
N TYR A 163 -18.17 -11.50 16.23
CA TYR A 163 -17.63 -10.16 16.39
C TYR A 163 -16.46 -10.14 17.36
N TYR A 164 -15.47 -9.30 17.05
CA TYR A 164 -14.36 -8.95 17.92
C TYR A 164 -14.80 -7.88 18.93
N ARG A 165 -14.41 -8.04 20.21
CA ARG A 165 -14.59 -7.01 21.23
C ARG A 165 -13.51 -5.94 21.07
N HIS A 166 -13.86 -4.73 20.65
CA HIS A 166 -12.90 -3.64 20.44
C HIS A 166 -12.03 -3.33 21.67
N GLY A 167 -12.54 -3.54 22.87
CA GLY A 167 -11.81 -3.39 24.14
C GLY A 167 -11.02 -4.61 24.59
N ALA A 168 -10.77 -5.60 23.72
CA ALA A 168 -10.02 -6.81 24.08
C ALA A 168 -8.51 -6.57 24.23
N THR A 169 -7.96 -5.52 23.61
CA THR A 169 -6.59 -5.04 23.80
C THR A 169 -6.61 -3.74 24.59
N GLU A 170 -5.65 -3.59 25.54
CA GLU A 170 -5.60 -2.43 26.44
C GLU A 170 -5.30 -1.10 25.72
N GLU A 171 -4.58 -1.17 24.59
CA GLU A 171 -4.07 -0.01 23.83
C GLU A 171 -4.83 0.21 22.50
N PHE A 172 -6.08 -0.27 22.37
CA PHE A 172 -6.87 -0.03 21.15
C PHE A 172 -6.97 1.48 20.85
N GLY A 173 -6.69 1.87 19.60
CA GLY A 173 -6.60 3.26 19.18
C GLY A 173 -5.16 3.80 19.10
N TYR A 174 -4.15 3.01 19.51
CA TYR A 174 -2.76 3.47 19.52
C TYR A 174 -2.20 3.72 18.13
N GLU A 175 -2.65 2.97 17.15
CA GLU A 175 -2.11 3.05 15.79
C GLU A 175 -2.64 4.27 15.05
N SER A 176 -3.95 4.48 15.10
CA SER A 176 -4.60 5.60 14.41
C SER A 176 -4.47 6.93 15.14
N GLY A 177 -4.39 6.88 16.48
CA GLY A 177 -4.43 8.06 17.35
C GLY A 177 -5.77 8.79 17.33
N TYR A 178 -6.85 8.14 16.87
CA TYR A 178 -8.19 8.72 16.81
C TYR A 178 -8.85 8.71 18.19
N ASP A 179 -9.65 9.72 18.48
CA ASP A 179 -10.52 9.73 19.64
C ASP A 179 -11.82 8.92 19.38
N ASP A 180 -12.62 8.71 20.42
CA ASP A 180 -13.84 7.88 20.34
C ASP A 180 -14.84 8.39 19.30
N ASP A 181 -14.99 9.72 19.15
CA ASP A 181 -15.91 10.34 18.18
C ASP A 181 -15.39 10.16 16.75
N GLU A 182 -14.09 10.34 16.54
CA GLU A 182 -13.42 10.10 15.26
C GLU A 182 -13.49 8.63 14.86
N MET A 183 -13.24 7.70 15.81
CA MET A 183 -13.39 6.27 15.57
C MET A 183 -14.81 5.90 15.18
N ALA A 184 -15.83 6.39 15.90
CA ALA A 184 -17.23 6.10 15.62
C ALA A 184 -17.65 6.59 14.22
N ALA A 185 -17.23 7.80 13.86
CA ALA A 185 -17.53 8.39 12.55
C ALA A 185 -16.85 7.60 11.42
N ALA A 186 -15.55 7.32 11.55
CA ALA A 186 -14.78 6.61 10.53
C ALA A 186 -15.23 5.14 10.39
N PHE A 187 -15.58 4.46 11.49
CA PHE A 187 -16.10 3.09 11.46
C PHE A 187 -17.41 3.00 10.67
N ALA A 188 -18.35 3.91 10.92
CA ALA A 188 -19.63 3.95 10.21
C ALA A 188 -19.45 4.29 8.71
N GLU A 189 -18.51 5.19 8.37
CA GLU A 189 -18.25 5.60 6.98
C GLU A 189 -17.55 4.50 6.16
N ARG A 190 -16.71 3.68 6.80
CA ARG A 190 -15.75 2.78 6.12
C ARG A 190 -16.10 1.29 6.27
N GLY A 191 -17.38 0.97 6.21
CA GLY A 191 -17.88 -0.41 6.14
C GLY A 191 -18.14 -1.08 7.48
N GLY A 192 -18.05 -0.36 8.60
CA GLY A 192 -18.50 -0.84 9.89
C GLY A 192 -20.03 -0.85 9.97
N ASP A 193 -20.55 -1.61 10.93
CA ASP A 193 -21.98 -1.81 11.17
C ASP A 193 -22.38 -1.44 12.61
N PRO A 194 -22.21 -0.16 13.05
CA PRO A 194 -22.40 0.25 14.43
C PRO A 194 -23.81 -0.04 14.95
N ASP A 195 -24.81 -0.03 14.08
CA ASP A 195 -26.23 -0.24 14.44
C ASP A 195 -26.65 -1.72 14.39
N ARG A 196 -25.72 -2.66 14.13
CA ARG A 196 -26.02 -4.09 14.07
C ARG A 196 -26.57 -4.58 15.42
N THR A 197 -27.82 -5.00 15.42
CA THR A 197 -28.49 -5.49 16.64
C THR A 197 -27.78 -6.73 17.21
N GLY A 198 -27.57 -6.76 18.51
CA GLY A 198 -26.91 -7.85 19.23
C GLY A 198 -25.42 -7.66 19.43
N LYS A 199 -24.80 -6.60 18.91
CA LYS A 199 -23.42 -6.22 19.26
C LYS A 199 -23.35 -5.76 20.71
N GLU A 200 -22.23 -6.08 21.39
CA GLU A 200 -21.95 -5.61 22.74
C GLU A 200 -21.52 -4.14 22.73
N HIS A 201 -20.81 -3.70 21.68
CA HIS A 201 -20.40 -2.32 21.49
C HIS A 201 -20.49 -1.91 19.99
N PRO A 202 -20.83 -0.66 19.64
CA PRO A 202 -20.90 -0.19 18.26
C PRO A 202 -19.62 -0.40 17.43
N LEU A 203 -18.45 -0.28 18.07
CA LEU A 203 -17.15 -0.47 17.41
C LEU A 203 -16.69 -1.93 17.32
N ASP A 204 -17.45 -2.92 17.83
CA ASP A 204 -17.04 -4.30 17.65
C ASP A 204 -16.98 -4.68 16.17
N ALA A 205 -15.86 -5.23 15.71
CA ALA A 205 -15.64 -5.53 14.31
C ALA A 205 -16.09 -6.93 13.93
N LEU A 206 -16.67 -7.07 12.75
CA LEU A 206 -17.05 -8.36 12.19
C LEU A 206 -15.82 -9.23 11.93
N LEU A 207 -15.81 -10.45 12.46
CA LEU A 207 -14.78 -11.47 12.21
C LEU A 207 -15.25 -12.54 11.23
N TRP A 208 -16.50 -13.00 11.39
CA TRP A 208 -17.09 -14.02 10.55
C TRP A 208 -18.57 -13.73 10.31
N ARG A 209 -18.94 -13.61 9.05
CA ARG A 209 -20.33 -13.41 8.61
C ARG A 209 -20.91 -14.74 8.20
N VAL A 210 -21.87 -15.23 8.98
CA VAL A 210 -22.62 -16.45 8.62
C VAL A 210 -23.37 -16.24 7.30
N ASN A 211 -23.42 -17.27 6.48
CA ASN A 211 -23.91 -17.23 5.12
C ASN A 211 -25.27 -16.55 4.96
N ARG A 212 -25.37 -15.65 4.00
CA ARG A 212 -26.63 -15.04 3.50
C ARG A 212 -26.98 -15.62 2.13
N PRO A 213 -28.29 -15.67 1.76
CA PRO A 213 -28.68 -16.16 0.45
C PRO A 213 -28.01 -15.37 -0.68
N GLY A 214 -27.31 -16.09 -1.56
CA GLY A 214 -26.63 -15.50 -2.72
C GLY A 214 -25.18 -15.11 -2.48
N GLU A 215 -24.70 -15.13 -1.23
CA GLU A 215 -23.28 -14.87 -0.91
C GLU A 215 -22.43 -16.15 -0.98
N PRO A 216 -21.14 -16.05 -1.31
CA PRO A 216 -20.21 -17.17 -1.18
C PRO A 216 -20.04 -17.54 0.30
N ALA A 217 -19.77 -18.81 0.57
CA ALA A 217 -19.58 -19.27 1.93
C ALA A 217 -18.61 -20.44 2.01
N TRP A 218 -17.80 -20.44 3.05
CA TRP A 218 -16.84 -21.50 3.39
C TRP A 218 -17.22 -22.13 4.73
N PRO A 219 -16.84 -23.39 4.96
CA PRO A 219 -17.11 -24.06 6.23
C PRO A 219 -16.42 -23.37 7.41
N SER A 220 -17.11 -23.26 8.55
CA SER A 220 -16.51 -22.91 9.83
C SER A 220 -17.23 -23.59 11.00
N PRO A 221 -16.64 -23.62 12.22
CA PRO A 221 -17.30 -24.13 13.41
C PRO A 221 -18.59 -23.40 13.81
N TRP A 222 -18.74 -22.15 13.38
CA TRP A 222 -19.90 -21.27 13.72
C TRP A 222 -20.98 -21.28 12.65
N GLY A 223 -20.79 -22.05 11.59
CA GLY A 223 -21.65 -22.12 10.41
C GLY A 223 -20.92 -21.66 9.16
N ALA A 224 -21.40 -22.15 8.00
CA ALA A 224 -20.85 -21.70 6.73
C ALA A 224 -20.99 -20.18 6.61
N GLY A 225 -19.95 -19.52 6.07
CA GLY A 225 -19.90 -18.06 5.99
C GLY A 225 -18.63 -17.53 5.32
N ARG A 226 -18.33 -16.28 5.53
CA ARG A 226 -17.14 -15.60 5.00
C ARG A 226 -16.47 -14.70 6.06
N PRO A 227 -15.17 -14.39 5.89
CA PRO A 227 -14.47 -13.48 6.80
C PRO A 227 -15.06 -12.08 6.81
N GLY A 228 -14.83 -11.35 7.91
CA GLY A 228 -14.87 -9.90 7.94
C GLY A 228 -13.59 -9.33 7.32
N TRP A 229 -13.64 -8.10 6.85
CA TRP A 229 -12.55 -7.48 6.08
C TRP A 229 -11.23 -7.37 6.85
N HIS A 230 -11.25 -6.98 8.13
CA HIS A 230 -10.02 -6.69 8.88
C HIS A 230 -9.23 -7.94 9.25
N ILE A 231 -9.92 -9.03 9.60
CA ILE A 231 -9.30 -10.28 10.06
C ILE A 231 -8.48 -10.99 8.97
N GLU A 232 -8.81 -10.76 7.69
CA GLU A 232 -8.07 -11.30 6.55
C GLU A 232 -6.61 -10.84 6.59
N CYS A 233 -6.40 -9.51 6.67
CA CYS A 233 -5.06 -8.93 6.71
C CYS A 233 -4.31 -9.30 7.99
N SER A 234 -5.00 -9.41 9.13
CA SER A 234 -4.41 -9.89 10.39
C SER A 234 -3.83 -11.30 10.23
N ALA A 235 -4.63 -12.23 9.69
CA ALA A 235 -4.23 -13.62 9.51
C ALA A 235 -3.08 -13.75 8.50
N ILE A 236 -3.20 -13.09 7.34
CA ILE A 236 -2.18 -13.14 6.28
C ILE A 236 -0.85 -12.59 6.78
N ALA A 237 -0.83 -11.40 7.37
CA ALA A 237 0.39 -10.77 7.83
C ALA A 237 1.05 -11.56 8.97
N ARG A 238 0.28 -11.96 10.01
CA ARG A 238 0.79 -12.79 11.11
C ARG A 238 1.41 -14.10 10.60
N ASN A 239 0.74 -14.79 9.71
CA ASN A 239 1.17 -16.11 9.27
C ASN A 239 2.36 -16.08 8.29
N ARG A 240 2.57 -14.98 7.58
CA ARG A 240 3.69 -14.82 6.63
C ARG A 240 4.89 -14.10 7.26
N LEU A 241 4.66 -13.14 8.15
CA LEU A 241 5.71 -12.27 8.71
C LEU A 241 5.92 -12.47 10.22
N GLY A 242 4.98 -13.08 10.94
CA GLY A 242 4.99 -13.14 12.40
C GLY A 242 4.56 -11.81 13.03
N MET A 243 4.73 -11.71 14.35
CA MET A 243 4.52 -10.46 15.09
C MET A 243 5.76 -9.56 15.01
N GLU A 244 5.62 -8.32 15.41
CA GLU A 244 6.69 -7.31 15.38
C GLU A 244 7.41 -7.21 14.02
N PHE A 245 6.69 -7.37 12.90
CA PHE A 245 7.30 -7.14 11.60
C PHE A 245 7.57 -5.65 11.39
N ASP A 246 8.45 -5.30 10.44
CA ASP A 246 9.02 -3.96 10.44
C ASP A 246 8.03 -2.89 10.00
N ILE A 247 7.26 -3.11 8.92
CA ILE A 247 6.39 -2.06 8.33
C ILE A 247 5.03 -2.63 7.95
N GLN A 248 3.94 -2.06 8.48
CA GLN A 248 2.60 -2.16 7.92
C GLN A 248 2.27 -0.90 7.13
N GLY A 249 1.80 -1.08 5.89
CA GLY A 249 1.53 0.03 4.99
C GLY A 249 0.20 -0.03 4.26
N GLY A 250 -0.26 1.16 3.83
CA GLY A 250 -1.50 1.31 3.04
C GLY A 250 -1.83 2.76 2.74
N GLY A 251 -3.04 3.00 2.25
CA GLY A 251 -3.59 4.35 2.12
C GLY A 251 -3.95 4.95 3.48
N SER A 252 -3.97 6.26 3.59
CA SER A 252 -4.31 6.96 4.85
C SER A 252 -5.73 6.70 5.35
N ASP A 253 -6.62 6.29 4.46
CA ASP A 253 -7.98 5.86 4.79
C ASP A 253 -8.04 4.50 5.51
N LEU A 254 -6.96 3.70 5.43
CA LEU A 254 -6.85 2.41 6.10
C LEU A 254 -6.36 2.51 7.55
N ALA A 255 -5.77 3.61 7.99
CA ALA A 255 -5.27 3.77 9.35
C ALA A 255 -6.35 3.36 10.38
N PHE A 256 -7.58 3.87 10.19
CA PHE A 256 -8.75 3.42 10.93
C PHE A 256 -9.95 3.24 9.98
N PRO A 257 -10.73 2.16 10.08
CA PRO A 257 -10.65 1.09 11.09
C PRO A 257 -9.68 -0.05 10.75
N HIS A 258 -9.23 -0.14 9.48
CA HIS A 258 -8.67 -1.38 8.95
C HIS A 258 -7.34 -1.80 9.62
N HIS A 259 -6.34 -0.93 9.67
CA HIS A 259 -5.04 -1.26 10.27
C HIS A 259 -5.14 -1.41 11.78
N GLU A 260 -5.87 -0.52 12.45
CA GLU A 260 -6.13 -0.60 13.89
C GLU A 260 -6.73 -1.96 14.28
N PHE A 261 -7.80 -2.40 13.59
CA PHE A 261 -8.39 -3.72 13.86
C PHE A 261 -7.50 -4.87 13.41
N SER A 262 -6.73 -4.71 12.33
CA SER A 262 -5.79 -5.75 11.90
C SER A 262 -4.72 -6.01 12.98
N ALA A 263 -4.20 -4.96 13.58
CA ALA A 263 -3.28 -5.05 14.71
C ALA A 263 -3.96 -5.66 15.94
N ALA A 264 -5.09 -5.11 16.35
CA ALA A 264 -5.82 -5.57 17.54
C ALA A 264 -6.22 -7.05 17.46
N HIS A 265 -6.66 -7.55 16.30
CA HIS A 265 -6.99 -8.96 16.12
C HIS A 265 -5.77 -9.87 16.31
N ALA A 266 -4.64 -9.52 15.70
CA ALA A 266 -3.42 -10.33 15.80
C ALA A 266 -2.84 -10.30 17.23
N GLU A 267 -2.81 -9.14 17.86
CA GLU A 267 -2.33 -8.94 19.23
C GLU A 267 -3.22 -9.67 20.25
N ALA A 268 -4.54 -9.56 20.12
CA ALA A 268 -5.47 -10.29 20.98
C ALA A 268 -5.38 -11.82 20.76
N ALA A 269 -5.20 -12.28 19.53
CA ALA A 269 -5.09 -13.70 19.23
C ALA A 269 -3.79 -14.30 19.77
N THR A 270 -2.68 -13.58 19.73
CA THR A 270 -1.36 -14.08 20.16
C THR A 270 -1.06 -13.74 21.63
N GLY A 271 -1.47 -12.58 22.11
CA GLY A 271 -1.04 -11.98 23.37
C GLY A 271 0.33 -11.31 23.25
N GLU A 272 0.82 -11.06 22.03
CA GLU A 272 2.07 -10.37 21.72
C GLU A 272 1.76 -9.03 21.04
N ALA A 273 2.51 -7.98 21.38
CA ALA A 273 2.42 -6.64 20.79
C ALA A 273 3.83 -6.01 20.68
N PRO A 274 4.05 -5.08 19.75
CA PRO A 274 3.10 -4.62 18.73
C PRO A 274 2.96 -5.62 17.56
N PHE A 275 1.90 -5.49 16.78
CA PHE A 275 1.72 -6.24 15.53
C PHE A 275 2.80 -5.86 14.50
N ALA A 276 2.99 -4.56 14.27
CA ALA A 276 4.05 -4.00 13.43
C ALA A 276 4.83 -2.91 14.19
N ARG A 277 6.10 -2.70 13.79
CA ARG A 277 6.96 -1.68 14.40
C ARG A 277 6.73 -0.28 13.85
N PHE A 278 6.25 -0.20 12.60
CA PHE A 278 5.91 1.04 11.91
C PHE A 278 4.58 0.90 11.20
N TYR A 279 3.76 1.94 11.28
CA TYR A 279 2.54 2.10 10.52
C TYR A 279 2.70 3.28 9.57
N VAL A 280 2.75 3.00 8.25
CA VAL A 280 3.08 3.99 7.22
C VAL A 280 1.91 4.17 6.28
N HIS A 281 1.46 5.42 6.11
CA HIS A 281 0.26 5.72 5.34
C HIS A 281 0.53 6.70 4.20
N ALA A 282 0.12 6.33 2.99
CA ALA A 282 0.16 7.20 1.82
C ALA A 282 -1.11 8.06 1.77
N ALA A 283 -0.93 9.36 1.65
CA ALA A 283 -2.03 10.32 1.55
C ALA A 283 -2.80 10.21 0.22
N MET A 284 -3.98 10.81 0.17
CA MET A 284 -4.93 10.68 -0.93
C MET A 284 -4.52 11.49 -2.16
N ILE A 285 -4.92 11.00 -3.33
CA ILE A 285 -4.76 11.68 -4.61
C ILE A 285 -6.11 12.16 -5.11
N GLY A 286 -6.24 13.46 -5.35
CA GLY A 286 -7.38 14.08 -6.03
C GLY A 286 -7.15 14.30 -7.52
N LEU A 287 -8.14 14.83 -8.22
CA LEU A 287 -8.06 15.32 -9.59
C LEU A 287 -8.45 16.80 -9.59
N ASP A 288 -7.56 17.67 -10.10
CA ASP A 288 -7.78 19.12 -10.22
C ASP A 288 -8.31 19.76 -8.93
N GLY A 289 -7.78 19.35 -7.77
CA GLY A 289 -8.18 19.85 -6.45
C GLY A 289 -9.45 19.22 -5.87
N VAL A 290 -10.05 18.26 -6.55
CA VAL A 290 -11.26 17.54 -6.09
C VAL A 290 -10.89 16.11 -5.73
N LYS A 291 -11.41 15.59 -4.61
CA LYS A 291 -11.24 14.19 -4.22
C LYS A 291 -11.70 13.28 -5.36
N MET A 292 -10.85 12.33 -5.79
CA MET A 292 -11.28 11.29 -6.71
C MET A 292 -12.22 10.34 -6.01
N SER A 293 -13.39 10.10 -6.61
CA SER A 293 -14.33 9.10 -6.11
C SER A 293 -15.14 8.48 -7.25
N LYS A 294 -15.61 7.27 -7.02
CA LYS A 294 -16.46 6.56 -7.99
C LYS A 294 -17.79 7.24 -8.21
N SER A 295 -18.37 7.80 -7.15
CA SER A 295 -19.64 8.53 -7.21
C SER A 295 -19.57 9.78 -8.08
N LEU A 296 -18.40 10.43 -8.15
CA LEU A 296 -18.16 11.58 -9.01
C LEU A 296 -17.74 11.18 -10.44
N GLY A 297 -17.37 9.91 -10.66
CA GLY A 297 -16.91 9.43 -11.97
C GLY A 297 -15.60 10.06 -12.47
N ASN A 298 -14.80 10.64 -11.57
CA ASN A 298 -13.58 11.38 -11.86
C ASN A 298 -12.28 10.59 -11.57
N LEU A 299 -12.35 9.26 -11.54
CA LEU A 299 -11.18 8.41 -11.32
C LEU A 299 -10.27 8.43 -12.55
N VAL A 300 -9.01 8.79 -12.35
CA VAL A 300 -7.97 8.64 -13.39
C VAL A 300 -7.34 7.26 -13.25
N ARG A 301 -7.49 6.42 -14.28
CA ARG A 301 -7.00 5.04 -14.30
C ARG A 301 -5.62 4.97 -14.93
N VAL A 302 -4.74 4.16 -14.35
CA VAL A 302 -3.37 3.93 -14.88
C VAL A 302 -3.46 3.32 -16.28
N GLN A 303 -4.30 2.31 -16.46
CA GLN A 303 -4.54 1.69 -17.76
C GLN A 303 -4.95 2.73 -18.82
N ALA A 304 -5.88 3.64 -18.52
CA ALA A 304 -6.34 4.65 -19.47
C ALA A 304 -5.20 5.57 -19.94
N LEU A 305 -4.36 6.03 -19.01
CA LEU A 305 -3.16 6.82 -19.34
C LEU A 305 -2.18 6.04 -20.24
N ARG A 306 -1.98 4.75 -19.96
CA ARG A 306 -1.15 3.86 -20.79
C ARG A 306 -1.72 3.68 -22.21
N GLU A 307 -3.03 3.49 -22.33
CA GLU A 307 -3.74 3.37 -23.63
C GLU A 307 -3.70 4.68 -24.44
N GLU A 308 -3.65 5.84 -23.76
CA GLU A 308 -3.39 7.14 -24.39
C GLU A 308 -1.91 7.35 -24.78
N GLY A 309 -1.05 6.39 -24.49
CA GLY A 309 0.38 6.45 -24.83
C GLY A 309 1.24 7.25 -23.85
N VAL A 310 0.75 7.48 -22.62
CA VAL A 310 1.55 8.09 -21.55
C VAL A 310 2.61 7.09 -21.10
N ASP A 311 3.88 7.50 -21.14
CA ASP A 311 4.97 6.70 -20.58
C ASP A 311 4.79 6.52 -19.07
N PRO A 312 4.81 5.27 -18.55
CA PRO A 312 4.65 5.01 -17.12
C PRO A 312 5.67 5.74 -16.23
N ALA A 313 6.87 6.05 -16.73
CA ALA A 313 7.84 6.87 -16.01
C ALA A 313 7.31 8.28 -15.70
N LEU A 314 6.45 8.85 -16.57
CA LEU A 314 5.82 10.15 -16.33
C LEU A 314 4.74 10.08 -15.23
N ILE A 315 4.05 8.94 -15.14
CA ILE A 315 3.08 8.72 -14.06
C ILE A 315 3.82 8.68 -12.71
N ARG A 316 4.94 7.93 -12.63
CA ARG A 316 5.81 7.91 -11.44
C ARG A 316 6.30 9.30 -11.09
N LEU A 317 6.88 10.04 -12.04
CA LEU A 317 7.39 11.40 -11.83
C LEU A 317 6.32 12.38 -11.36
N GLY A 318 5.13 12.31 -11.94
CA GLY A 318 4.00 13.13 -11.53
C GLY A 318 3.57 12.84 -10.09
N LEU A 319 3.48 11.56 -9.71
CA LEU A 319 3.11 11.16 -8.36
C LEU A 319 4.21 11.47 -7.33
N PHE A 320 5.49 11.45 -7.72
CA PHE A 320 6.63 11.82 -6.87
C PHE A 320 6.86 13.33 -6.75
N ALA A 321 6.17 14.16 -7.54
CA ALA A 321 6.29 15.62 -7.44
C ALA A 321 5.76 16.21 -6.12
N GLY A 322 4.92 15.46 -5.39
CA GLY A 322 4.47 15.78 -4.04
C GLY A 322 4.89 14.72 -3.03
N HIS A 323 5.01 15.12 -1.76
CA HIS A 323 5.36 14.21 -0.67
C HIS A 323 4.24 13.21 -0.40
N TYR A 324 4.58 11.93 -0.14
CA TYR A 324 3.60 10.84 -0.01
C TYR A 324 2.60 11.04 1.15
N ARG A 325 2.97 11.75 2.20
CA ARG A 325 2.11 12.03 3.37
C ARG A 325 1.17 13.23 3.21
N VAL A 326 1.25 13.93 2.09
CA VAL A 326 0.43 15.13 1.86
C VAL A 326 -0.60 14.84 0.78
N ASP A 327 -1.86 15.15 1.05
CA ASP A 327 -2.92 15.09 0.05
C ASP A 327 -2.55 15.99 -1.13
N ARG A 328 -2.65 15.44 -2.33
CA ARG A 328 -2.24 16.13 -3.54
C ARG A 328 -3.15 15.81 -4.71
N SER A 329 -3.05 16.57 -5.77
CA SER A 329 -3.89 16.40 -6.95
C SER A 329 -3.10 16.04 -8.18
N TRP A 330 -3.63 15.13 -8.97
CA TRP A 330 -3.23 14.93 -10.35
C TRP A 330 -3.85 16.01 -11.24
N SER A 331 -3.12 16.45 -12.27
CA SER A 331 -3.63 17.33 -13.32
C SER A 331 -2.87 17.13 -14.62
N GLY A 332 -3.42 17.63 -15.72
CA GLY A 332 -2.72 17.66 -17.01
C GLY A 332 -1.44 18.50 -16.98
N GLU A 333 -1.43 19.58 -16.18
CA GLU A 333 -0.24 20.42 -15.99
C GLU A 333 0.87 19.66 -15.26
N LEU A 334 0.51 18.84 -14.26
CA LEU A 334 1.47 18.00 -13.53
C LEU A 334 2.10 16.96 -14.46
N LEU A 335 1.32 16.33 -15.32
CA LEU A 335 1.82 15.39 -16.32
C LEU A 335 2.77 16.07 -17.31
N GLU A 336 2.44 17.25 -17.78
CA GLU A 336 3.32 18.02 -18.69
C GLU A 336 4.62 18.44 -17.98
N ALA A 337 4.56 18.85 -16.74
CA ALA A 337 5.75 19.15 -15.93
C ALA A 337 6.64 17.91 -15.76
N ALA A 338 6.04 16.73 -15.51
CA ALA A 338 6.75 15.47 -15.44
C ALA A 338 7.45 15.13 -16.80
N ARG A 339 6.77 15.39 -17.91
CA ARG A 339 7.33 15.20 -19.26
C ARG A 339 8.55 16.07 -19.50
N LEU A 340 8.45 17.37 -19.24
CA LEU A 340 9.54 18.33 -19.40
C LEU A 340 10.75 17.99 -18.52
N ARG A 341 10.51 17.53 -17.28
CA ARG A 341 11.55 17.06 -16.36
C ARG A 341 12.25 15.82 -16.93
N TYR A 342 11.50 14.81 -17.32
CA TYR A 342 12.04 13.57 -17.87
C TYR A 342 12.85 13.79 -19.15
N ASP A 343 12.38 14.64 -20.07
CA ASP A 343 13.11 15.02 -21.28
C ASP A 343 14.42 15.74 -20.94
N THR A 344 14.41 16.62 -19.93
CA THR A 344 15.61 17.33 -19.47
C THR A 344 16.63 16.36 -18.89
N TRP A 345 16.19 15.44 -18.05
CA TRP A 345 17.06 14.40 -17.47
C TRP A 345 17.68 13.50 -18.56
N ASN A 346 16.86 13.01 -19.49
CA ASN A 346 17.34 12.18 -20.59
C ASN A 346 18.37 12.92 -21.49
N ARG A 347 18.16 14.22 -21.74
CA ARG A 347 19.14 15.04 -22.48
C ARG A 347 20.46 15.19 -21.71
N ALA A 348 20.42 15.36 -20.40
CA ALA A 348 21.62 15.44 -19.57
C ALA A 348 22.36 14.08 -19.54
N VAL A 349 21.64 12.98 -19.34
CA VAL A 349 22.20 11.61 -19.39
C VAL A 349 22.86 11.33 -20.74
N ALA A 350 22.23 11.71 -21.84
CA ALA A 350 22.74 11.49 -23.21
C ALA A 350 24.05 12.20 -23.51
N ARG A 351 24.46 13.20 -22.69
CA ARG A 351 25.79 13.83 -22.86
C ARG A 351 26.93 12.91 -22.46
N GLY A 352 26.68 11.91 -21.63
CA GLY A 352 27.70 11.01 -21.09
C GLY A 352 28.53 11.64 -19.97
N ALA A 353 29.32 12.66 -20.30
CA ALA A 353 30.00 13.49 -19.29
C ALA A 353 29.04 14.55 -18.71
N GLY A 354 29.24 14.92 -17.43
CA GLY A 354 28.38 15.88 -16.76
C GLY A 354 28.93 16.38 -15.44
N ALA A 355 28.08 17.05 -14.68
CA ALA A 355 28.39 17.48 -13.32
C ALA A 355 28.63 16.27 -12.40
N ASP A 356 29.20 16.51 -11.23
CA ASP A 356 29.59 15.47 -10.23
C ASP A 356 28.40 14.54 -9.90
N SER A 357 28.42 13.34 -10.47
CA SER A 357 27.38 12.33 -10.29
C SER A 357 27.43 11.73 -8.89
N ALA A 358 28.61 11.60 -8.25
CA ALA A 358 28.73 11.02 -6.92
C ALA A 358 28.06 11.92 -5.88
N ALA A 359 28.26 13.23 -5.97
CA ALA A 359 27.57 14.20 -5.12
C ALA A 359 26.05 14.19 -5.32
N ALA A 360 25.59 14.12 -6.58
CA ALA A 360 24.16 14.04 -6.91
C ALA A 360 23.51 12.76 -6.36
N ILE A 361 24.16 11.62 -6.52
CA ILE A 361 23.64 10.31 -6.05
C ILE A 361 23.60 10.29 -4.51
N THR A 362 24.63 10.83 -3.83
CA THR A 362 24.64 10.94 -2.36
C THR A 362 23.47 11.78 -1.88
N ALA A 363 23.27 12.96 -2.46
CA ALA A 363 22.16 13.85 -2.10
C ALA A 363 20.80 13.22 -2.42
N LEU A 364 20.66 12.49 -3.52
CA LEU A 364 19.43 11.73 -3.88
C LEU A 364 19.09 10.69 -2.80
N ARG A 365 20.09 9.90 -2.36
CA ARG A 365 19.93 8.91 -1.27
C ARG A 365 19.49 9.56 0.03
N GLU A 366 20.16 10.66 0.42
CA GLU A 366 19.82 11.39 1.66
C GLU A 366 18.37 11.88 1.65
N ARG A 367 17.89 12.41 0.51
CA ARG A 367 16.49 12.83 0.37
C ARG A 367 15.53 11.68 0.46
N LEU A 368 15.78 10.59 -0.25
CA LEU A 368 14.88 9.43 -0.25
C LEU A 368 14.90 8.70 1.10
N ALA A 369 16.02 8.72 1.81
CA ALA A 369 16.13 8.14 3.16
C ALA A 369 15.44 8.99 4.24
N ASP A 370 15.20 10.28 4.02
CA ASP A 370 14.52 11.17 4.95
C ASP A 370 13.01 11.23 4.62
N ASP A 371 12.28 10.24 5.11
CA ASP A 371 10.83 10.13 4.98
C ASP A 371 10.35 10.21 3.51
N LEU A 372 11.12 9.60 2.61
CA LEU A 372 10.84 9.59 1.16
C LEU A 372 10.62 11.02 0.60
N ASP A 373 11.49 11.99 0.93
CA ASP A 373 11.42 13.35 0.37
C ASP A 373 11.61 13.32 -1.15
N THR A 374 10.61 12.82 -1.88
CA THR A 374 10.62 12.75 -3.34
C THR A 374 10.69 14.12 -3.99
N PRO A 375 10.01 15.19 -3.53
CA PRO A 375 10.19 16.52 -4.11
C PRO A 375 11.63 17.01 -4.03
N GLY A 376 12.29 16.81 -2.88
CA GLY A 376 13.71 17.15 -2.71
C GLY A 376 14.63 16.27 -3.56
N ALA A 377 14.33 14.99 -3.67
CA ALA A 377 15.05 14.03 -4.52
C ALA A 377 15.00 14.43 -6.00
N LEU A 378 13.80 14.79 -6.51
CA LEU A 378 13.63 15.28 -7.88
C LEU A 378 14.40 16.58 -8.13
N ALA A 379 14.39 17.52 -7.16
CA ALA A 379 15.13 18.78 -7.27
C ALA A 379 16.65 18.58 -7.33
N VAL A 380 17.20 17.58 -6.65
CA VAL A 380 18.63 17.21 -6.74
C VAL A 380 19.00 16.81 -8.17
N ILE A 381 18.20 15.98 -8.81
CA ILE A 381 18.45 15.55 -10.20
C ILE A 381 18.19 16.67 -11.19
N ASP A 382 17.19 17.54 -10.96
CA ASP A 382 16.99 18.74 -11.78
C ASP A 382 18.25 19.62 -11.78
N ALA A 383 18.82 19.90 -10.60
CA ALA A 383 20.04 20.71 -10.47
C ALA A 383 21.26 20.06 -11.16
N TRP A 384 21.43 18.74 -11.02
CA TRP A 384 22.48 18.00 -11.74
C TRP A 384 22.29 18.11 -13.27
N ALA A 385 21.08 17.95 -13.76
CA ALA A 385 20.78 18.01 -15.18
C ALA A 385 21.01 19.42 -15.74
N GLU A 386 20.61 20.47 -15.02
CA GLU A 386 20.86 21.87 -15.40
C GLU A 386 22.36 22.19 -15.47
N ALA A 387 23.15 21.79 -14.46
CA ALA A 387 24.60 21.98 -14.45
C ALA A 387 25.28 21.27 -15.63
N THR A 388 24.90 20.00 -15.86
CA THR A 388 25.41 19.20 -16.99
C THR A 388 25.06 19.82 -18.34
N LEU A 389 23.85 20.26 -18.56
CA LEU A 389 23.42 20.91 -19.78
C LEU A 389 24.03 22.31 -19.92
N GLY A 390 24.38 22.97 -18.82
CA GLY A 390 25.11 24.23 -18.74
C GLY A 390 26.60 24.13 -19.10
N GLY A 391 27.11 22.90 -19.27
CA GLY A 391 28.49 22.64 -19.74
C GLY A 391 29.44 22.17 -18.63
N ASP A 392 28.97 21.76 -17.48
CA ASP A 392 29.78 21.07 -16.48
C ASP A 392 30.06 19.64 -16.99
N GLU A 393 31.34 19.28 -17.04
CA GLU A 393 31.85 17.99 -17.54
C GLU A 393 32.85 17.36 -16.56
N ALA A 394 32.70 17.68 -15.24
CA ALA A 394 33.64 17.24 -14.20
C ALA A 394 33.73 15.71 -14.08
N ASP A 395 32.64 15.00 -14.40
CA ASP A 395 32.57 13.54 -14.35
C ASP A 395 32.28 12.96 -15.75
N PRO A 396 33.26 12.24 -16.34
CA PRO A 396 33.11 11.65 -17.67
C PRO A 396 32.10 10.49 -17.74
N ALA A 397 31.69 9.92 -16.62
CA ALA A 397 30.75 8.80 -16.53
C ALA A 397 29.38 9.23 -15.95
N ALA A 398 29.17 10.52 -15.73
CA ALA A 398 28.02 11.07 -15.01
C ALA A 398 26.66 10.56 -15.55
N GLY A 399 26.51 10.53 -16.87
CA GLY A 399 25.24 10.11 -17.51
C GLY A 399 24.85 8.69 -17.13
N VAL A 400 25.78 7.73 -17.25
CA VAL A 400 25.53 6.33 -16.91
C VAL A 400 25.29 6.16 -15.39
N ALA A 401 26.07 6.85 -14.56
CA ALA A 401 25.93 6.76 -13.11
C ALA A 401 24.56 7.26 -12.63
N VAL A 402 24.14 8.43 -13.11
CA VAL A 402 22.83 9.01 -12.74
C VAL A 402 21.67 8.19 -13.33
N ALA A 403 21.76 7.72 -14.59
CA ALA A 403 20.75 6.83 -15.17
C ALA A 403 20.56 5.55 -14.34
N THR A 404 21.67 4.96 -13.88
CA THR A 404 21.65 3.78 -12.99
C THR A 404 20.95 4.11 -11.66
N ALA A 405 21.26 5.25 -11.06
CA ALA A 405 20.65 5.67 -9.80
C ALA A 405 19.15 5.98 -9.96
N LEU A 406 18.73 6.61 -11.04
CA LEU A 406 17.31 6.87 -11.32
C LEU A 406 16.51 5.57 -11.45
N ASP A 407 17.04 4.57 -12.17
CA ASP A 407 16.39 3.27 -12.31
C ASP A 407 16.37 2.53 -10.96
N ALA A 408 17.47 2.48 -10.25
CA ALA A 408 17.56 1.75 -8.98
C ALA A 408 16.69 2.36 -7.88
N LEU A 409 16.85 3.66 -7.63
CA LEU A 409 16.31 4.32 -6.44
C LEU A 409 14.90 4.87 -6.65
N LEU A 410 14.55 5.28 -7.88
CA LEU A 410 13.23 5.83 -8.21
C LEU A 410 12.40 4.92 -9.13
N GLY A 411 12.99 3.86 -9.68
CA GLY A 411 12.33 3.01 -10.69
C GLY A 411 12.04 3.72 -12.01
N ILE A 412 12.82 4.74 -12.32
CA ILE A 412 12.66 5.58 -13.53
C ILE A 412 13.83 5.32 -14.47
N PRO A 413 13.69 4.41 -15.45
CA PRO A 413 14.75 4.15 -16.41
C PRO A 413 14.96 5.34 -17.34
N SER A 414 16.20 5.63 -17.70
CA SER A 414 16.49 6.60 -18.75
C SER A 414 16.34 5.97 -20.13
N THR A 415 15.73 6.70 -21.07
CA THR A 415 15.64 6.29 -22.48
C THR A 415 16.93 6.55 -23.27
N ALA A 416 17.91 7.21 -22.65
CA ALA A 416 19.16 7.61 -23.26
C ALA A 416 20.36 6.75 -22.81
N ALA A 417 20.15 5.79 -21.92
CA ALA A 417 21.17 4.91 -21.34
C ALA A 417 21.26 3.56 -22.06
#